data_69dddc7c782ae55cfa7e875517e3a456
#
_entry.id   69dddc7c782ae55cfa7e875517e3a456
#
_cell.length_a   1.000
_cell.length_b   1.000
_cell.length_c   1.000
_cell.angle_alpha   90.00
_cell.angle_beta   90.00
_cell.angle_gamma   90.00
#
_symmetry.space_group_name_H-M   'P 1'
#
loop_
_entity.id
_entity.type
_entity.pdbx_description
1 polymer ?
#
loop_
_entity_poly.entity_id
_entity_poly.type
_entity_poly.pdbx_seq_one_letter_code
_entity_poly.pdbx_strand_id
1 'polypeptide(L)'
;DRLAASRRCAEQQRKQLIDTRKVDVGPRRVADLRFLLHEEIDEAGVVHVVEREMSGESWHHGTVVLSWADVSQAGRADGYNVVIHEFAHQIDMLNGDVNGFPPLHDDMNREAWAKAFSAAYEHFCKRVEDWEETAIDDYACESPAEFFAVISEAFVEIPQVVRREYPDVYAQLVRFYRQDPAGR
;
A
#
# COMPACT_ATOMS: atom_id res chain seq x y z
N ASP A 1 23.61 -3.59 -11.31
CA ASP A 1 23.01 -4.90 -11.02
C ASP A 1 21.63 -4.76 -10.40
N ARG A 2 20.75 -4.02 -11.16
CA ARG A 2 19.40 -3.59 -10.74
C ARG A 2 18.40 -4.75 -10.60
N LEU A 3 18.60 -5.84 -11.33
CA LEU A 3 17.78 -7.07 -11.24
C LEU A 3 17.99 -7.86 -9.96
N ALA A 4 19.14 -7.72 -9.30
CA ALA A 4 19.44 -8.38 -8.04
C ALA A 4 18.80 -7.68 -6.83
N ALA A 5 18.60 -6.37 -6.88
CA ALA A 5 17.90 -5.62 -5.82
C ALA A 5 16.39 -5.90 -5.84
N SER A 6 15.77 -5.91 -7.04
CA SER A 6 14.35 -6.24 -7.19
C SER A 6 14.02 -7.70 -6.80
N ARG A 7 14.92 -8.65 -7.08
CA ARG A 7 14.74 -10.05 -6.66
C ARG A 7 14.90 -10.24 -5.16
N ARG A 8 15.76 -9.46 -4.50
CA ARG A 8 15.93 -9.50 -3.03
C ARG A 8 14.71 -8.96 -2.29
N CYS A 9 14.08 -7.91 -2.80
CA CYS A 9 12.85 -7.37 -2.23
C CYS A 9 11.69 -8.38 -2.32
N ALA A 10 11.50 -9.02 -3.48
CA ALA A 10 10.45 -10.02 -3.69
C ALA A 10 10.68 -11.33 -2.87
N GLU A 11 11.93 -11.66 -2.55
CA GLU A 11 12.27 -12.85 -1.78
C GLU A 11 12.14 -12.62 -0.26
N GLN A 12 12.29 -11.37 0.20
CA GLN A 12 12.07 -10.96 1.58
C GLN A 12 10.58 -10.99 1.98
N GLN A 13 9.67 -10.69 1.05
CA GLN A 13 8.22 -10.75 1.30
C GLN A 13 7.66 -12.17 1.51
N ARG A 14 8.41 -13.23 1.18
CA ARG A 14 7.92 -14.63 1.26
C ARG A 14 8.01 -15.30 2.63
N LYS A 15 8.56 -14.65 3.67
CA LYS A 15 8.82 -15.31 4.96
C LYS A 15 8.33 -14.53 6.17
N GLN A 16 7.20 -13.85 6.09
CA GLN A 16 6.56 -13.29 7.28
C GLN A 16 5.61 -14.32 7.90
N LEU A 17 6.13 -15.14 8.79
CA LEU A 17 5.32 -15.94 9.73
C LEU A 17 5.29 -15.18 11.06
N ILE A 18 4.22 -14.41 11.27
CA ILE A 18 3.96 -13.80 12.58
C ILE A 18 3.47 -14.89 13.52
N ASP A 19 4.16 -15.10 14.64
CA ASP A 19 3.66 -15.96 15.70
C ASP A 19 2.55 -15.22 16.49
N THR A 20 1.32 -15.34 15.98
CA THR A 20 0.12 -14.76 16.58
C THR A 20 -0.22 -15.29 17.99
N ARG A 21 0.54 -16.28 18.49
CA ARG A 21 0.30 -16.92 19.80
C ARG A 21 0.81 -16.10 20.99
N LYS A 22 1.50 -14.97 20.77
CA LYS A 22 2.04 -14.13 21.84
C LYS A 22 1.39 -12.78 22.03
N VAL A 23 0.37 -12.43 21.24
CA VAL A 23 -0.41 -11.22 21.50
C VAL A 23 -1.53 -11.55 22.46
N ASP A 24 -1.27 -11.42 23.75
CA ASP A 24 -2.29 -11.50 24.80
C ASP A 24 -3.13 -10.20 24.77
N VAL A 25 -4.10 -10.16 23.89
CA VAL A 25 -5.14 -9.11 23.88
C VAL A 25 -6.14 -9.40 24.97
N GLY A 26 -5.78 -9.12 26.22
CA GLY A 26 -6.73 -9.12 27.32
C GLY A 26 -7.89 -8.14 27.06
N PRO A 27 -9.08 -8.36 27.66
CA PRO A 27 -10.36 -7.85 27.17
C PRO A 27 -10.60 -6.33 27.26
N ARG A 28 -9.61 -5.49 27.55
CA ARG A 28 -9.80 -4.03 27.72
C ARG A 28 -8.58 -3.13 27.49
N ARG A 29 -7.63 -3.51 26.67
CA ARG A 29 -6.61 -2.56 26.21
C ARG A 29 -6.58 -2.64 24.69
N VAL A 30 -6.95 -1.54 24.02
CA VAL A 30 -6.46 -1.24 22.70
C VAL A 30 -4.96 -1.13 22.91
N ALA A 31 -4.21 -2.19 22.58
CA ALA A 31 -2.77 -2.11 22.53
C ALA A 31 -2.43 -1.08 21.44
N ASP A 32 -1.57 -0.14 21.77
CA ASP A 32 -0.96 0.71 20.77
C ASP A 32 -0.02 -0.19 19.97
N LEU A 33 -0.55 -0.80 18.90
CA LEU A 33 0.14 -1.78 18.05
C LEU A 33 1.11 -1.10 17.08
N ARG A 34 1.69 0.04 17.45
CA ARG A 34 2.73 0.72 16.66
C ARG A 34 3.95 -0.15 16.41
N PHE A 35 4.20 -1.15 17.25
CA PHE A 35 5.39 -1.97 17.18
C PHE A 35 4.98 -3.42 16.98
N LEU A 36 5.41 -3.99 15.85
CA LEU A 36 5.31 -5.41 15.57
C LEU A 36 6.72 -6.02 15.56
N LEU A 37 6.82 -7.24 16.08
CA LEU A 37 8.05 -8.00 16.04
C LEU A 37 8.13 -8.76 14.73
N HIS A 38 9.11 -8.43 13.90
CA HIS A 38 9.42 -9.11 12.64
C HIS A 38 10.64 -9.99 12.79
N GLU A 39 10.61 -11.16 12.18
CA GLU A 39 11.78 -12.02 12.05
C GLU A 39 12.46 -11.71 10.71
N GLU A 40 13.68 -11.22 10.79
CA GLU A 40 14.56 -11.01 9.63
C GLU A 40 15.68 -12.06 9.63
N ILE A 41 15.94 -12.63 8.46
CA ILE A 41 17.03 -13.60 8.30
C ILE A 41 18.15 -12.90 7.55
N ASP A 42 19.33 -12.82 8.16
CA ASP A 42 20.52 -12.26 7.53
C ASP A 42 21.15 -13.19 6.48
N GLU A 43 22.20 -12.71 5.80
CA GLU A 43 22.90 -13.48 4.76
C GLU A 43 23.57 -14.76 5.31
N ALA A 44 23.81 -14.84 6.61
CA ALA A 44 24.36 -16.01 7.31
C ALA A 44 23.26 -16.99 7.75
N GLY A 45 21.98 -16.68 7.52
CA GLY A 45 20.84 -17.50 7.93
C GLY A 45 20.45 -17.36 9.40
N VAL A 46 20.93 -16.31 10.07
CA VAL A 46 20.59 -16.02 11.47
C VAL A 46 19.29 -15.24 11.53
N VAL A 47 18.36 -15.69 12.37
CA VAL A 47 17.07 -15.02 12.60
C VAL A 47 17.26 -13.89 13.61
N HIS A 48 16.94 -12.68 13.20
CA HIS A 48 16.88 -11.49 14.05
C HIS A 48 15.43 -11.14 14.30
N VAL A 49 15.07 -10.88 15.55
CA VAL A 49 13.75 -10.33 15.89
C VAL A 49 13.91 -8.81 15.97
N VAL A 50 13.29 -8.12 15.03
CA VAL A 50 13.36 -6.66 14.91
C VAL A 50 12.00 -6.08 15.28
N GLU A 51 12.00 -5.07 16.14
CA GLU A 51 10.81 -4.29 16.44
C GLU A 51 10.68 -3.19 15.38
N ARG A 52 9.56 -3.21 14.62
CA ARG A 52 9.27 -2.18 13.61
C ARG A 52 8.05 -1.39 14.01
N GLU A 53 8.16 -0.07 13.88
CA GLU A 53 7.01 0.82 13.94
C GLU A 53 6.21 0.67 12.65
N MET A 54 4.91 0.38 12.80
CA MET A 54 4.02 0.16 11.66
C MET A 54 2.71 0.92 11.85
N SER A 55 2.29 1.61 10.80
CA SER A 55 1.01 2.31 10.76
C SER A 55 -0.17 1.36 10.56
N GLY A 56 0.04 0.29 9.80
CA GLY A 56 -0.93 -0.76 9.55
C GLY A 56 -0.30 -2.03 8.98
N GLU A 57 -1.08 -3.09 8.89
CA GLU A 57 -0.70 -4.33 8.22
C GLU A 57 -1.94 -5.10 7.76
N SER A 58 -1.94 -5.53 6.53
CA SER A 58 -2.99 -6.32 5.91
C SER A 58 -2.56 -7.77 5.72
N TRP A 59 -3.33 -8.70 6.26
CA TRP A 59 -3.03 -10.13 6.19
C TRP A 59 -3.90 -10.85 5.17
N HIS A 60 -3.34 -11.86 4.50
CA HIS A 60 -4.02 -12.68 3.49
C HIS A 60 -5.35 -13.33 3.96
N HIS A 61 -5.60 -13.42 5.26
CA HIS A 61 -6.82 -14.01 5.80
C HIS A 61 -7.88 -12.97 6.17
N GLY A 62 -7.77 -11.75 5.65
CA GLY A 62 -8.75 -10.68 5.84
C GLY A 62 -8.65 -9.93 7.15
N THR A 63 -7.61 -10.18 7.96
CA THR A 63 -7.34 -9.37 9.15
C THR A 63 -6.58 -8.12 8.75
N VAL A 64 -7.03 -6.97 9.22
CA VAL A 64 -6.33 -5.69 9.12
C VAL A 64 -5.96 -5.24 10.51
N VAL A 65 -4.69 -4.93 10.72
CA VAL A 65 -4.16 -4.35 11.96
C VAL A 65 -3.86 -2.88 11.68
N LEU A 66 -4.28 -1.98 12.57
CA LEU A 66 -4.12 -0.54 12.38
C LEU A 66 -3.56 0.09 13.66
N SER A 67 -2.61 1.02 13.51
CA SER A 67 -2.21 1.93 14.57
C SER A 67 -3.34 2.93 14.83
N TRP A 68 -3.88 2.96 16.06
CA TRP A 68 -4.93 3.92 16.41
C TRP A 68 -4.45 5.37 16.31
N ALA A 69 -3.16 5.62 16.57
CA ALA A 69 -2.58 6.94 16.42
C ALA A 69 -2.71 7.43 14.97
N ASP A 70 -2.40 6.58 13.99
CA ASP A 70 -2.47 6.91 12.57
C ASP A 70 -3.91 6.99 12.06
N VAL A 71 -4.79 6.07 12.51
CA VAL A 71 -6.23 6.16 12.24
C VAL A 71 -6.80 7.50 12.70
N SER A 72 -6.37 8.01 13.86
CA SER A 72 -6.84 9.30 14.39
C SER A 72 -6.35 10.52 13.59
N GLN A 73 -5.35 10.35 12.72
CA GLN A 73 -4.83 11.37 11.81
C GLN A 73 -5.46 11.26 10.41
N ALA A 74 -6.03 10.12 10.05
CA ALA A 74 -6.64 9.90 8.74
C ALA A 74 -7.81 10.86 8.45
N GLY A 75 -8.06 11.14 7.17
CA GLY A 75 -9.18 11.99 6.75
C GLY A 75 -8.94 13.49 6.87
N ARG A 76 -7.68 13.93 6.87
CA ARG A 76 -7.30 15.35 6.93
C ARG A 76 -7.18 16.04 5.59
N ALA A 77 -7.46 15.33 4.50
CA ALA A 77 -7.27 15.79 3.14
C ALA A 77 -5.82 16.21 2.83
N ASP A 78 -4.86 15.49 3.41
CA ASP A 78 -3.42 15.68 3.22
C ASP A 78 -2.79 14.60 2.32
N GLY A 79 -3.57 13.61 1.89
CA GLY A 79 -3.16 12.52 1.02
C GLY A 79 -2.81 11.23 1.75
N TYR A 80 -2.79 11.24 3.09
CA TYR A 80 -2.48 10.09 3.92
C TYR A 80 -3.72 9.53 4.61
N ASN A 81 -3.95 8.22 4.48
CA ASN A 81 -5.03 7.54 5.16
C ASN A 81 -4.76 6.04 5.31
N VAL A 82 -4.16 5.66 6.44
CA VAL A 82 -3.78 4.27 6.73
C VAL A 82 -4.94 3.28 6.59
N VAL A 83 -6.17 3.70 6.87
CA VAL A 83 -7.34 2.83 6.74
C VAL A 83 -7.57 2.49 5.27
N ILE A 84 -7.53 3.49 4.38
CA ILE A 84 -7.69 3.29 2.93
C ILE A 84 -6.53 2.44 2.40
N HIS A 85 -5.30 2.73 2.84
CA HIS A 85 -4.09 2.01 2.48
C HIS A 85 -4.24 0.51 2.70
N GLU A 86 -4.53 0.11 3.93
CA GLU A 86 -4.64 -1.30 4.29
C GLU A 86 -5.83 -2.00 3.61
N PHE A 87 -6.94 -1.29 3.44
CA PHE A 87 -8.07 -1.83 2.68
C PHE A 87 -7.78 -1.96 1.18
N ALA A 88 -6.96 -1.09 0.60
CA ALA A 88 -6.50 -1.25 -0.78
C ALA A 88 -5.69 -2.54 -0.94
N HIS A 89 -4.76 -2.84 -0.02
CA HIS A 89 -4.06 -4.12 0.01
C HIS A 89 -5.00 -5.31 0.18
N GLN A 90 -6.02 -5.23 1.05
CA GLN A 90 -7.02 -6.29 1.18
C GLN A 90 -7.76 -6.55 -0.15
N ILE A 91 -8.10 -5.49 -0.88
CA ILE A 91 -8.74 -5.64 -2.19
C ILE A 91 -7.77 -6.24 -3.21
N ASP A 92 -6.49 -5.82 -3.21
CA ASP A 92 -5.47 -6.36 -4.11
C ASP A 92 -5.26 -7.86 -3.88
N MET A 93 -5.27 -8.31 -2.62
CA MET A 93 -5.12 -9.72 -2.23
C MET A 93 -6.27 -10.63 -2.68
N LEU A 94 -7.41 -10.10 -3.11
CA LEU A 94 -8.58 -10.94 -3.45
C LEU A 94 -8.33 -11.88 -4.65
N ASN A 95 -7.33 -11.61 -5.47
CA ASN A 95 -6.92 -12.49 -6.57
C ASN A 95 -5.66 -13.32 -6.25
N GLY A 96 -5.14 -13.25 -5.01
CA GLY A 96 -4.05 -14.05 -4.46
C GLY A 96 -2.71 -13.33 -4.37
N ASP A 97 -2.37 -12.43 -5.28
CA ASP A 97 -1.09 -11.71 -5.30
C ASP A 97 -1.26 -10.25 -4.88
N VAL A 98 -0.33 -9.75 -4.06
CA VAL A 98 -0.22 -8.33 -3.72
C VAL A 98 0.70 -7.69 -4.74
N ASN A 99 0.13 -7.14 -5.81
CA ASN A 99 0.91 -6.70 -6.96
C ASN A 99 0.43 -5.38 -7.59
N GLY A 100 -0.53 -4.69 -6.95
CA GLY A 100 -1.13 -3.46 -7.45
C GLY A 100 -2.12 -3.69 -8.61
N PHE A 101 -2.55 -4.94 -8.78
CA PHE A 101 -3.53 -5.31 -9.81
C PHE A 101 -4.73 -6.05 -9.18
N PRO A 102 -5.64 -5.33 -8.53
CA PRO A 102 -6.81 -5.92 -7.87
C PRO A 102 -7.76 -6.58 -8.89
N PRO A 103 -8.68 -7.46 -8.44
CA PRO A 103 -9.70 -8.01 -9.31
C PRO A 103 -10.59 -6.88 -9.85
N LEU A 104 -10.52 -6.63 -11.15
CA LEU A 104 -11.30 -5.60 -11.81
C LEU A 104 -12.75 -6.05 -12.04
N HIS A 105 -13.67 -5.08 -12.11
CA HIS A 105 -15.04 -5.36 -12.54
C HIS A 105 -15.07 -5.86 -14.00
N ASP A 106 -16.08 -6.68 -14.33
CA ASP A 106 -16.21 -7.31 -15.66
C ASP A 106 -16.25 -6.30 -16.82
N ASP A 107 -16.72 -5.08 -16.57
CA ASP A 107 -16.81 -4.00 -17.55
C ASP A 107 -15.51 -3.19 -17.68
N MET A 108 -14.48 -3.52 -16.91
CA MET A 108 -13.17 -2.84 -16.94
C MET A 108 -12.17 -3.57 -17.84
N ASN A 109 -11.37 -2.80 -18.58
CA ASN A 109 -10.35 -3.33 -19.44
C ASN A 109 -9.02 -3.51 -18.68
N ARG A 110 -8.54 -4.77 -18.59
CA ARG A 110 -7.30 -5.13 -17.89
C ARG A 110 -6.05 -4.47 -18.50
N GLU A 111 -5.99 -4.39 -19.83
CA GLU A 111 -4.84 -3.77 -20.52
C GLU A 111 -4.79 -2.26 -20.28
N ALA A 112 -5.96 -1.61 -20.27
CA ALA A 112 -6.04 -0.18 -19.96
C ALA A 112 -5.63 0.12 -18.54
N TRP A 113 -6.02 -0.72 -17.55
CA TRP A 113 -5.56 -0.63 -16.17
C TRP A 113 -4.05 -0.78 -16.09
N ALA A 114 -3.52 -1.89 -16.59
CA ALA A 114 -2.08 -2.18 -16.53
C ALA A 114 -1.26 -1.05 -17.18
N LYS A 115 -1.68 -0.56 -18.35
CA LYS A 115 -1.01 0.54 -19.04
C LYS A 115 -0.99 1.83 -18.20
N ALA A 116 -2.14 2.21 -17.65
CA ALA A 116 -2.25 3.45 -16.86
C ALA A 116 -1.38 3.37 -15.60
N PHE A 117 -1.50 2.27 -14.84
CA PHE A 117 -0.78 2.11 -13.59
C PHE A 117 0.73 1.92 -13.78
N SER A 118 1.17 1.11 -14.76
CA SER A 118 2.60 0.93 -15.02
C SER A 118 3.27 2.22 -15.47
N ALA A 119 2.65 2.95 -16.39
CA ALA A 119 3.22 4.23 -16.86
C ALA A 119 3.27 5.28 -15.75
N ALA A 120 2.24 5.34 -14.89
CA ALA A 120 2.22 6.27 -13.77
C ALA A 120 3.26 5.90 -12.70
N TYR A 121 3.40 4.62 -12.36
CA TYR A 121 4.38 4.12 -11.42
C TYR A 121 5.81 4.44 -11.86
N GLU A 122 6.15 4.12 -13.11
CA GLU A 122 7.48 4.42 -13.67
C GLU A 122 7.77 5.92 -13.68
N HIS A 123 6.80 6.73 -14.06
CA HIS A 123 6.93 8.19 -14.07
C HIS A 123 7.08 8.74 -12.65
N PHE A 124 6.28 8.26 -11.69
CA PHE A 124 6.33 8.69 -10.30
C PHE A 124 7.67 8.34 -9.65
N CYS A 125 8.13 7.09 -9.78
CA CYS A 125 9.40 6.66 -9.23
C CYS A 125 10.58 7.43 -9.82
N LYS A 126 10.52 7.78 -11.11
CA LYS A 126 11.55 8.63 -11.70
C LYS A 126 11.59 10.03 -11.09
N ARG A 127 10.43 10.64 -10.84
CA ARG A 127 10.35 11.96 -10.16
C ARG A 127 10.97 11.91 -8.78
N VAL A 128 10.69 10.85 -8.00
CA VAL A 128 11.28 10.65 -6.66
C VAL A 128 12.80 10.44 -6.76
N GLU A 129 13.30 9.66 -7.72
CA GLU A 129 14.73 9.50 -8.00
C GLU A 129 15.41 10.83 -8.36
N ASP A 130 14.70 11.70 -9.07
CA ASP A 130 15.17 13.03 -9.48
C ASP A 130 14.98 14.10 -8.36
N TRP A 131 14.54 13.71 -7.17
CA TRP A 131 14.29 14.57 -5.99
C TRP A 131 13.24 15.67 -6.25
N GLU A 132 12.27 15.41 -7.11
CA GLU A 132 11.16 16.32 -7.31
C GLU A 132 10.18 16.25 -6.12
N GLU A 133 9.73 17.41 -5.64
CA GLU A 133 8.64 17.46 -4.67
C GLU A 133 7.36 16.89 -5.28
N THR A 134 6.74 15.94 -4.59
CA THR A 134 5.47 15.34 -4.95
C THR A 134 4.45 15.55 -3.83
N ALA A 135 3.17 15.72 -4.18
CA ALA A 135 2.09 15.77 -3.20
C ALA A 135 1.61 14.36 -2.80
N ILE A 136 2.12 13.32 -3.46
CA ILE A 136 1.86 11.91 -3.19
C ILE A 136 3.09 11.39 -2.45
N ASP A 137 2.89 10.58 -1.42
CA ASP A 137 3.96 10.02 -0.59
C ASP A 137 4.93 9.17 -1.44
N ASP A 138 6.23 9.38 -1.26
CA ASP A 138 7.30 8.68 -1.98
C ASP A 138 7.35 7.18 -1.66
N TYR A 139 6.75 6.76 -0.56
CA TYR A 139 6.52 5.35 -0.23
C TYR A 139 5.84 4.57 -1.35
N ALA A 140 5.05 5.23 -2.20
CA ALA A 140 4.46 4.66 -3.40
C ALA A 140 5.48 4.04 -4.37
N CYS A 141 6.79 4.38 -4.27
CA CYS A 141 7.84 3.81 -5.10
C CYS A 141 8.36 2.45 -4.63
N GLU A 142 8.05 2.02 -3.41
CA GLU A 142 8.55 0.75 -2.86
C GLU A 142 8.13 -0.45 -3.71
N SER A 143 6.90 -0.45 -4.20
CA SER A 143 6.40 -1.49 -5.09
C SER A 143 5.14 -1.05 -5.85
N PRO A 144 4.74 -1.75 -6.93
CA PRO A 144 3.45 -1.51 -7.57
C PRO A 144 2.24 -1.68 -6.63
N ALA A 145 2.34 -2.54 -5.62
CA ALA A 145 1.31 -2.72 -4.61
C ALA A 145 1.19 -1.49 -3.71
N GLU A 146 2.32 -0.95 -3.24
CA GLU A 146 2.35 0.29 -2.47
C GLU A 146 1.87 1.49 -3.31
N PHE A 147 2.26 1.53 -4.58
CA PHE A 147 1.73 2.55 -5.50
C PHE A 147 0.21 2.51 -5.58
N PHE A 148 -0.39 1.31 -5.71
CA PHE A 148 -1.85 1.17 -5.73
C PHE A 148 -2.49 1.62 -4.40
N ALA A 149 -1.90 1.27 -3.27
CA ALA A 149 -2.41 1.65 -1.96
C ALA A 149 -2.33 3.17 -1.73
N VAL A 150 -1.16 3.77 -1.91
CA VAL A 150 -0.94 5.22 -1.73
C VAL A 150 -1.74 6.05 -2.73
N ILE A 151 -1.84 5.63 -4.00
CA ILE A 151 -2.65 6.36 -4.97
C ILE A 151 -4.15 6.25 -4.67
N SER A 152 -4.58 5.18 -3.99
CA SER A 152 -5.96 5.02 -3.50
C SER A 152 -6.26 5.97 -2.34
N GLU A 153 -5.31 6.17 -1.42
CA GLU A 153 -5.40 7.21 -0.40
C GLU A 153 -5.54 8.59 -1.04
N ALA A 154 -4.59 8.94 -1.92
CA ALA A 154 -4.58 10.22 -2.62
C ALA A 154 -5.85 10.45 -3.46
N PHE A 155 -6.42 9.41 -4.05
CA PHE A 155 -7.68 9.48 -4.80
C PHE A 155 -8.85 9.93 -3.91
N VAL A 156 -8.88 9.54 -2.64
CA VAL A 156 -9.93 9.92 -1.70
C VAL A 156 -9.62 11.24 -1.02
N GLU A 157 -8.37 11.42 -0.54
CA GLU A 157 -7.96 12.55 0.29
C GLU A 157 -7.67 13.82 -0.54
N ILE A 158 -6.98 13.66 -1.66
CA ILE A 158 -6.53 14.77 -2.53
C ILE A 158 -6.85 14.50 -4.02
N PRO A 159 -8.12 14.20 -4.37
CA PRO A 159 -8.50 13.71 -5.70
C PRO A 159 -8.13 14.65 -6.84
N GLN A 160 -8.10 15.97 -6.59
CA GLN A 160 -7.73 16.96 -7.59
C GLN A 160 -6.27 16.82 -8.04
N VAL A 161 -5.39 16.40 -7.13
CA VAL A 161 -3.97 16.14 -7.41
C VAL A 161 -3.85 14.93 -8.34
N VAL A 162 -4.48 13.80 -7.96
CA VAL A 162 -4.44 12.58 -8.78
C VAL A 162 -5.02 12.81 -10.17
N ARG A 163 -6.15 13.53 -10.26
CA ARG A 163 -6.78 13.86 -11.56
C ARG A 163 -5.88 14.72 -12.43
N ARG A 164 -5.12 15.65 -11.84
CA ARG A 164 -4.23 16.56 -12.57
C ARG A 164 -2.95 15.86 -13.02
N GLU A 165 -2.31 15.08 -12.14
CA GLU A 165 -0.99 14.51 -12.37
C GLU A 165 -1.05 13.15 -13.05
N TYR A 166 -2.07 12.35 -12.76
CA TYR A 166 -2.27 10.99 -13.27
C TYR A 166 -3.70 10.79 -13.79
N PRO A 167 -4.15 11.54 -14.82
CA PRO A 167 -5.54 11.52 -15.28
C PRO A 167 -6.03 10.12 -15.73
N ASP A 168 -5.15 9.32 -16.34
CA ASP A 168 -5.49 7.96 -16.79
C ASP A 168 -5.70 7.03 -15.58
N VAL A 169 -4.86 7.12 -14.54
CA VAL A 169 -5.04 6.39 -13.28
C VAL A 169 -6.32 6.84 -12.58
N TYR A 170 -6.55 8.16 -12.50
CA TYR A 170 -7.78 8.71 -11.93
C TYR A 170 -9.03 8.13 -12.60
N ALA A 171 -9.05 8.10 -13.94
CA ALA A 171 -10.17 7.54 -14.70
C ALA A 171 -10.39 6.04 -14.42
N GLN A 172 -9.32 5.26 -14.22
CA GLN A 172 -9.42 3.87 -13.82
C GLN A 172 -9.97 3.73 -12.39
N LEU A 173 -9.49 4.54 -11.44
CA LEU A 173 -9.96 4.52 -10.05
C LEU A 173 -11.42 4.95 -9.91
N VAL A 174 -11.87 5.95 -10.68
CA VAL A 174 -13.30 6.34 -10.75
C VAL A 174 -14.17 5.14 -11.13
N ARG A 175 -13.78 4.36 -12.13
CA ARG A 175 -14.50 3.15 -12.55
C ARG A 175 -14.43 2.05 -11.51
N PHE A 176 -13.24 1.86 -10.93
CA PHE A 176 -12.96 0.81 -9.96
C PHE A 176 -13.74 1.03 -8.65
N TYR A 177 -13.62 2.21 -8.05
CA TYR A 177 -14.33 2.54 -6.81
C TYR A 177 -15.76 2.99 -7.04
N ARG A 178 -16.17 3.19 -8.32
CA ARG A 178 -17.49 3.72 -8.71
C ARG A 178 -17.82 5.03 -8.01
N GLN A 179 -16.82 5.87 -7.86
CA GLN A 179 -16.90 7.18 -7.24
C GLN A 179 -16.07 8.19 -8.03
N ASP A 180 -16.51 9.43 -8.06
CA ASP A 180 -15.78 10.56 -8.65
C ASP A 180 -15.59 11.67 -7.60
N PRO A 181 -14.59 11.53 -6.70
CA PRO A 181 -14.42 12.48 -5.61
C PRO A 181 -13.97 13.88 -6.07
N ALA A 182 -13.28 14.00 -7.22
CA ALA A 182 -12.92 15.31 -7.79
C ALA A 182 -14.02 15.96 -8.62
N GLY A 183 -15.10 15.25 -8.92
CA GLY A 183 -16.27 15.75 -9.65
C GLY A 183 -17.40 16.28 -8.77
N ARG A 184 -17.24 16.25 -7.44
CA ARG A 184 -18.20 16.71 -6.44
C ARG A 184 -18.04 18.16 -6.10
#